data_2af7c6573c84eb65746c3aff49278b04
#
_entry.id   2af7c6573c84eb65746c3aff49278b04
#
_cell.length_a   1.000
_cell.length_b   1.000
_cell.length_c   1.000
_cell.angle_alpha   90.00
_cell.angle_beta   90.00
_cell.angle_gamma   90.00
#
_symmetry.space_group_name_H-M   'P 1'
#
loop_
_entity.id
_entity.type
_entity.pdbx_description
1 polymer ?
#
loop_
_entity_poly.entity_id
_entity_poly.type
_entity_poly.pdbx_seq_one_letter_code
_entity_poly.pdbx_strand_id
1 'polypeptide(L)'
;MSYNLGVARLKRSAMLLCLAYCSVYYFKVNVTDRLPDITNSVSDFTTYHGAARWILAGQSPYTEAEYIYPPTFALLLTPLALTDYLTARRIWFWCSQGFLLLAALLTWRALGRDRVAACSVACVWALAGPAAESLALGQLGPLLMLLLVLAYWRTAATQGVAVAAGFCIKLVPGIVAIVPILRRDWRAVAVLVGVAAAGVFVPFALVSHLKSTAPLSVQSDFLMGTPALLNWSLPAVALRIANPPMSPARIPQSWEHGTGPRGVHLPRGQRWLSAGIAAGTLLAGLAALLAVCRAKLDAAQAPWAAAALISLGVAASPIAWTHHQTLQYPGLALLLCHAVRRRRWLLGAFTVGLGALLYRIPAEVLFDYHARYAGWSAASPATLYIWTSMTPVAALVLFGVLLRRVSGEASAAPR
;
A
#
# COMPACT_ATOMS: atom_id res chain seq x y z
N MET A 1 26.94 20.57 35.21
CA MET A 1 27.41 19.88 33.96
C MET A 1 27.09 18.38 33.94
N SER A 2 27.21 17.67 35.06
CA SER A 2 26.96 16.21 35.19
C SER A 2 25.51 15.77 34.90
N TYR A 3 24.49 16.51 35.29
CA TYR A 3 23.07 16.20 35.07
C TYR A 3 22.71 16.10 33.57
N ASN A 4 23.21 17.02 32.74
CA ASN A 4 22.96 17.02 31.30
C ASN A 4 23.61 15.81 30.59
N LEU A 5 24.74 15.33 31.08
CA LEU A 5 25.41 14.13 30.55
C LEU A 5 24.61 12.85 30.86
N GLY A 6 24.03 12.77 32.08
CA GLY A 6 23.18 11.64 32.47
C GLY A 6 21.92 11.55 31.61
N VAL A 7 21.23 12.64 31.40
CA VAL A 7 20.02 12.71 30.55
C VAL A 7 20.33 12.37 29.09
N ALA A 8 21.47 12.83 28.56
CA ALA A 8 21.87 12.51 27.19
C ALA A 8 22.20 11.01 27.03
N ARG A 9 22.90 10.39 28.02
CA ARG A 9 23.16 8.95 28.03
C ARG A 9 21.87 8.15 28.10
N LEU A 10 20.95 8.50 29.00
CA LEU A 10 19.64 7.82 29.13
C LEU A 10 18.85 7.86 27.82
N LYS A 11 18.76 9.02 27.18
CA LYS A 11 18.10 9.16 25.87
C LYS A 11 18.75 8.28 24.81
N ARG A 12 20.09 8.24 24.77
CA ARG A 12 20.82 7.38 23.83
C ARG A 12 20.54 5.91 24.07
N SER A 13 20.56 5.45 25.31
CA SER A 13 20.26 4.07 25.68
C SER A 13 18.82 3.68 25.33
N ALA A 14 17.84 4.55 25.64
CA ALA A 14 16.43 4.31 25.29
C ALA A 14 16.23 4.17 23.77
N MET A 15 16.89 5.01 22.95
CA MET A 15 16.83 4.90 21.50
C MET A 15 17.47 3.63 20.97
N LEU A 16 18.60 3.19 21.55
CA LEU A 16 19.24 1.93 21.18
C LEU A 16 18.38 0.71 21.54
N LEU A 17 17.75 0.73 22.71
CA LEU A 17 16.80 -0.31 23.13
C LEU A 17 15.57 -0.34 22.21
N CYS A 18 15.02 0.80 21.84
CA CYS A 18 13.94 0.90 20.86
C CYS A 18 14.33 0.27 19.52
N LEU A 19 15.51 0.62 18.98
CA LEU A 19 16.01 0.06 17.73
C LEU A 19 16.21 -1.46 17.82
N ALA A 20 16.81 -1.94 18.91
CA ALA A 20 17.03 -3.36 19.13
C ALA A 20 15.69 -4.13 19.21
N TYR A 21 14.76 -3.63 20.01
CA TYR A 21 13.40 -4.23 20.14
C TYR A 21 12.68 -4.27 18.78
N CYS A 22 12.62 -3.13 18.09
CA CYS A 22 11.94 -3.05 16.78
C CYS A 22 12.60 -3.99 15.75
N SER A 23 13.95 -4.10 15.76
CA SER A 23 14.67 -5.01 14.87
C SER A 23 14.38 -6.48 15.15
N VAL A 24 14.40 -6.88 16.43
CA VAL A 24 14.07 -8.25 16.86
C VAL A 24 12.62 -8.57 16.53
N TYR A 25 11.71 -7.66 16.82
CA TYR A 25 10.29 -7.82 16.52
C TYR A 25 10.04 -7.93 15.01
N TYR A 26 10.66 -7.05 14.20
CA TYR A 26 10.59 -7.13 12.74
C TYR A 26 11.09 -8.49 12.25
N PHE A 27 12.24 -8.94 12.70
CA PHE A 27 12.82 -10.23 12.29
C PHE A 27 11.89 -11.38 12.65
N LYS A 28 11.36 -11.39 13.89
CA LYS A 28 10.41 -12.42 14.32
C LYS A 28 9.18 -12.45 13.39
N VAL A 29 8.49 -11.32 13.25
CA VAL A 29 7.19 -11.27 12.57
C VAL A 29 7.29 -11.39 11.05
N ASN A 30 8.33 -10.77 10.44
CA ASN A 30 8.44 -10.71 8.97
C ASN A 30 9.38 -11.77 8.38
N VAL A 31 10.20 -12.42 9.20
CA VAL A 31 11.08 -13.50 8.72
C VAL A 31 10.68 -14.81 9.34
N THR A 32 10.89 -14.98 10.66
CA THR A 32 10.72 -16.28 11.32
C THR A 32 9.29 -16.81 11.21
N ASP A 33 8.30 -15.96 11.51
CA ASP A 33 6.88 -16.36 11.49
C ASP A 33 6.33 -16.50 10.05
N ARG A 34 7.04 -15.98 9.04
CA ARG A 34 6.64 -16.03 7.61
C ARG A 34 7.34 -17.10 6.79
N LEU A 35 8.43 -17.68 7.29
CA LEU A 35 9.13 -18.77 6.59
C LEU A 35 8.22 -19.97 6.26
N PRO A 36 7.30 -20.42 7.15
CA PRO A 36 6.37 -21.49 6.83
C PRO A 36 5.42 -21.14 5.66
N ASP A 37 5.05 -19.86 5.50
CA ASP A 37 4.12 -19.43 4.46
C ASP A 37 4.71 -19.57 3.04
N ILE A 38 6.04 -19.70 2.91
CA ILE A 38 6.71 -19.91 1.61
C ILE A 38 6.25 -21.21 0.96
N THR A 39 5.91 -22.21 1.74
CA THR A 39 5.45 -23.52 1.24
C THR A 39 3.95 -23.53 0.95
N ASN A 40 3.22 -22.48 1.30
CA ASN A 40 1.78 -22.37 1.06
C ASN A 40 1.52 -22.18 -0.45
N SER A 41 0.75 -23.07 -1.05
CA SER A 41 0.32 -22.97 -2.45
C SER A 41 -0.81 -21.95 -2.65
N VAL A 42 -1.52 -21.58 -1.59
CA VAL A 42 -2.59 -20.57 -1.65
C VAL A 42 -1.98 -19.20 -1.36
N SER A 43 -1.51 -18.52 -2.39
CA SER A 43 -0.90 -17.18 -2.30
C SER A 43 -1.11 -16.42 -3.60
N ASP A 44 -1.10 -15.09 -3.53
CA ASP A 44 -1.20 -14.26 -4.74
C ASP A 44 0.02 -14.42 -5.66
N PHE A 45 1.16 -14.87 -5.11
CA PHE A 45 2.32 -15.21 -5.92
C PHE A 45 2.04 -16.37 -6.90
N THR A 46 1.11 -17.28 -6.58
CA THR A 46 0.67 -18.35 -7.49
C THR A 46 0.12 -17.75 -8.78
N THR A 47 -0.73 -16.72 -8.67
CA THR A 47 -1.29 -15.99 -9.80
C THR A 47 -0.22 -15.30 -10.63
N TYR A 48 0.76 -14.66 -10.00
CA TYR A 48 1.86 -13.98 -10.71
C TYR A 48 2.77 -14.97 -11.44
N HIS A 49 3.16 -16.03 -10.76
CA HIS A 49 3.99 -17.10 -11.34
C HIS A 49 3.25 -17.83 -12.46
N GLY A 50 1.95 -18.12 -12.26
CA GLY A 50 1.09 -18.73 -13.27
C GLY A 50 1.00 -17.88 -14.53
N ALA A 51 0.71 -16.57 -14.39
CA ALA A 51 0.65 -15.64 -15.52
C ALA A 51 1.97 -15.56 -16.31
N ALA A 52 3.12 -15.59 -15.61
CA ALA A 52 4.43 -15.60 -16.25
C ALA A 52 4.69 -16.94 -16.99
N ARG A 53 4.26 -18.07 -16.43
CA ARG A 53 4.33 -19.39 -17.09
C ARG A 53 3.47 -19.47 -18.34
N TRP A 54 2.28 -18.87 -18.34
CA TRP A 54 1.44 -18.80 -19.54
C TRP A 54 2.14 -18.03 -20.66
N ILE A 55 2.83 -16.92 -20.36
CA ILE A 55 3.65 -16.20 -21.36
C ILE A 55 4.74 -17.11 -21.94
N LEU A 56 5.47 -17.85 -21.10
CA LEU A 56 6.50 -18.80 -21.56
C LEU A 56 5.93 -19.94 -22.42
N ALA A 57 4.68 -20.32 -22.19
CA ALA A 57 3.95 -21.30 -23.00
C ALA A 57 3.34 -20.71 -24.29
N GLY A 58 3.62 -19.43 -24.63
CA GLY A 58 3.06 -18.76 -25.80
C GLY A 58 1.58 -18.38 -25.65
N GLN A 59 1.09 -18.27 -24.41
CA GLN A 59 -0.30 -17.90 -24.10
C GLN A 59 -0.37 -16.58 -23.35
N SER A 60 -1.52 -15.91 -23.41
CA SER A 60 -1.75 -14.65 -22.71
C SER A 60 -1.62 -14.83 -21.20
N PRO A 61 -0.99 -13.87 -20.47
CA PRO A 61 -0.96 -13.88 -19.00
C PRO A 61 -2.36 -13.89 -18.38
N TYR A 62 -3.35 -13.40 -19.11
CA TYR A 62 -4.77 -13.37 -18.70
C TYR A 62 -5.48 -14.72 -18.86
N THR A 63 -4.80 -15.76 -19.33
CA THR A 63 -5.23 -17.15 -19.18
C THR A 63 -5.28 -17.55 -17.70
N GLU A 64 -4.42 -16.93 -16.86
CA GLU A 64 -4.55 -16.99 -15.41
C GLU A 64 -5.73 -16.12 -14.97
N ALA A 65 -6.83 -16.75 -14.56
CA ALA A 65 -8.13 -16.09 -14.34
C ALA A 65 -8.09 -14.99 -13.27
N GLU A 66 -7.19 -15.08 -12.30
CA GLU A 66 -7.05 -14.10 -11.20
C GLU A 66 -6.00 -13.01 -11.50
N TYR A 67 -5.34 -13.07 -12.66
CA TYR A 67 -4.35 -12.07 -13.05
C TYR A 67 -5.02 -10.82 -13.64
N ILE A 68 -5.03 -9.74 -12.87
CA ILE A 68 -5.72 -8.48 -13.21
C ILE A 68 -4.75 -7.31 -13.46
N TYR A 69 -3.44 -7.57 -13.41
CA TYR A 69 -2.41 -6.53 -13.51
C TYR A 69 -2.01 -6.30 -14.97
N PRO A 70 -1.35 -5.15 -15.28
CA PRO A 70 -0.72 -4.98 -16.59
C PRO A 70 0.25 -6.13 -16.90
N PRO A 71 0.43 -6.51 -18.18
CA PRO A 71 1.26 -7.65 -18.54
C PRO A 71 2.74 -7.45 -18.22
N THR A 72 3.15 -6.19 -18.00
CA THR A 72 4.51 -5.78 -17.60
C THR A 72 5.05 -6.60 -16.45
N PHE A 73 4.25 -6.80 -15.40
CA PHE A 73 4.71 -7.53 -14.23
C PHE A 73 4.87 -9.02 -14.50
N ALA A 74 3.95 -9.64 -15.24
CA ALA A 74 4.07 -11.04 -15.65
C ALA A 74 5.34 -11.26 -16.52
N LEU A 75 5.63 -10.34 -17.46
CA LEU A 75 6.86 -10.38 -18.26
C LEU A 75 8.12 -10.25 -17.39
N LEU A 76 8.13 -9.37 -16.40
CA LEU A 76 9.26 -9.22 -15.47
C LEU A 76 9.49 -10.46 -14.62
N LEU A 77 8.47 -11.26 -14.37
CA LEU A 77 8.55 -12.52 -13.61
C LEU A 77 8.90 -13.74 -14.46
N THR A 78 8.98 -13.65 -15.78
CA THR A 78 9.33 -14.80 -16.64
C THR A 78 10.64 -15.49 -16.23
N PRO A 79 11.71 -14.81 -15.79
CA PRO A 79 12.91 -15.49 -15.30
C PRO A 79 12.65 -16.40 -14.08
N LEU A 80 11.76 -15.98 -13.16
CA LEU A 80 11.37 -16.81 -12.01
C LEU A 80 10.46 -17.97 -12.44
N ALA A 81 9.65 -17.79 -13.47
CA ALA A 81 8.77 -18.80 -14.01
C ALA A 81 9.52 -19.94 -14.74
N LEU A 82 10.82 -19.78 -15.02
CA LEU A 82 11.70 -20.87 -15.49
C LEU A 82 12.04 -21.87 -14.38
N THR A 83 11.82 -21.52 -13.12
CA THR A 83 12.03 -22.42 -11.97
C THR A 83 10.71 -23.00 -11.47
N ASP A 84 10.78 -24.02 -10.63
CA ASP A 84 9.59 -24.52 -9.94
C ASP A 84 9.01 -23.46 -8.99
N TYR A 85 7.73 -23.63 -8.65
CA TYR A 85 7.00 -22.67 -7.84
C TYR A 85 7.68 -22.39 -6.48
N LEU A 86 8.16 -23.40 -5.77
CA LEU A 86 8.74 -23.24 -4.44
C LEU A 86 10.07 -22.47 -4.51
N THR A 87 10.89 -22.77 -5.49
CA THR A 87 12.14 -22.04 -5.73
C THR A 87 11.86 -20.58 -6.09
N ALA A 88 10.94 -20.32 -7.02
CA ALA A 88 10.51 -18.98 -7.39
C ALA A 88 9.96 -18.21 -6.17
N ARG A 89 9.13 -18.87 -5.36
CA ARG A 89 8.51 -18.31 -4.16
C ARG A 89 9.55 -17.93 -3.09
N ARG A 90 10.57 -18.77 -2.89
CA ARG A 90 11.69 -18.46 -1.98
C ARG A 90 12.51 -17.26 -2.46
N ILE A 91 12.85 -17.22 -3.75
CA ILE A 91 13.58 -16.08 -4.34
C ILE A 91 12.75 -14.81 -4.16
N TRP A 92 11.45 -14.84 -4.47
CA TRP A 92 10.56 -13.68 -4.34
C TRP A 92 10.44 -13.20 -2.88
N PHE A 93 10.37 -14.11 -1.92
CA PHE A 93 10.35 -13.78 -0.49
C PHE A 93 11.59 -12.99 -0.08
N TRP A 94 12.78 -13.46 -0.45
CA TRP A 94 14.02 -12.78 -0.09
C TRP A 94 14.21 -11.47 -0.86
N CYS A 95 13.81 -11.40 -2.11
CA CYS A 95 13.75 -10.13 -2.85
C CYS A 95 12.82 -9.13 -2.15
N SER A 96 11.66 -9.57 -1.69
CA SER A 96 10.70 -8.73 -0.95
C SER A 96 11.27 -8.22 0.38
N GLN A 97 12.00 -9.05 1.11
CA GLN A 97 12.77 -8.62 2.29
C GLN A 97 13.81 -7.55 1.91
N GLY A 98 14.55 -7.77 0.83
CA GLY A 98 15.51 -6.79 0.30
C GLY A 98 14.85 -5.45 -0.04
N PHE A 99 13.68 -5.45 -0.66
CA PHE A 99 12.91 -4.24 -0.99
C PHE A 99 12.46 -3.50 0.28
N LEU A 100 11.96 -4.20 1.29
CA LEU A 100 11.56 -3.62 2.57
C LEU A 100 12.74 -2.97 3.30
N LEU A 101 13.86 -3.67 3.40
CA LEU A 101 15.06 -3.16 4.06
C LEU A 101 15.69 -1.99 3.30
N LEU A 102 15.73 -2.06 1.97
CA LEU A 102 16.23 -0.96 1.15
C LEU A 102 15.32 0.27 1.25
N ALA A 103 14.00 0.09 1.25
CA ALA A 103 13.05 1.17 1.47
C ALA A 103 13.24 1.81 2.86
N ALA A 104 13.44 1.00 3.93
CA ALA A 104 13.74 1.50 5.27
C ALA A 104 15.05 2.31 5.30
N LEU A 105 16.11 1.79 4.70
CA LEU A 105 17.42 2.45 4.62
C LEU A 105 17.33 3.78 3.86
N LEU A 106 16.64 3.80 2.73
CA LEU A 106 16.46 5.02 1.93
C LEU A 106 15.59 6.04 2.66
N THR A 107 14.53 5.60 3.34
CA THR A 107 13.70 6.48 4.18
C THR A 107 14.52 7.08 5.32
N TRP A 108 15.29 6.28 6.05
CA TRP A 108 16.21 6.76 7.08
C TRP A 108 17.20 7.82 6.55
N ARG A 109 17.82 7.54 5.40
CA ARG A 109 18.74 8.48 4.76
C ARG A 109 18.05 9.79 4.37
N ALA A 110 16.86 9.72 3.82
CA ALA A 110 16.06 10.89 3.43
C ALA A 110 15.60 11.71 4.62
N LEU A 111 15.34 11.08 5.76
CA LEU A 111 14.96 11.74 7.00
C LEU A 111 16.14 12.32 7.80
N GLY A 112 17.38 12.28 7.29
CA GLY A 112 18.54 13.00 7.86
C GLY A 112 19.57 12.14 8.59
N ARG A 113 19.49 10.80 8.50
CA ARG A 113 20.52 9.83 8.97
C ARG A 113 20.82 9.86 10.47
N ASP A 114 20.01 10.54 11.26
CA ASP A 114 20.19 10.59 12.71
C ASP A 114 19.41 9.47 13.43
N ARG A 115 19.55 9.40 14.74
CA ARG A 115 18.90 8.38 15.58
C ARG A 115 17.39 8.55 15.64
N VAL A 116 16.89 9.78 15.59
CA VAL A 116 15.45 10.03 15.59
C VAL A 116 14.82 9.46 14.34
N ALA A 117 15.45 9.70 13.19
CA ALA A 117 15.03 9.09 11.92
C ALA A 117 15.10 7.56 11.97
N ALA A 118 16.18 6.98 12.52
CA ALA A 118 16.32 5.53 12.66
C ALA A 118 15.23 4.92 13.53
N CYS A 119 14.96 5.49 14.71
CA CYS A 119 13.89 5.03 15.60
C CYS A 119 12.52 5.18 14.94
N SER A 120 12.26 6.30 14.26
CA SER A 120 10.96 6.53 13.59
C SER A 120 10.70 5.49 12.49
N VAL A 121 11.72 5.19 11.67
CA VAL A 121 11.63 4.15 10.65
C VAL A 121 11.46 2.78 11.29
N ALA A 122 12.28 2.43 12.28
CA ALA A 122 12.21 1.14 12.96
C ALA A 122 10.85 0.91 13.62
N CYS A 123 10.30 1.91 14.31
CA CYS A 123 8.96 1.82 14.91
C CYS A 123 7.87 1.57 13.87
N VAL A 124 7.90 2.29 12.73
CA VAL A 124 6.88 2.12 11.68
C VAL A 124 7.02 0.76 11.01
N TRP A 125 8.23 0.31 10.70
CA TRP A 125 8.46 -1.02 10.13
C TRP A 125 8.12 -2.15 11.10
N ALA A 126 8.24 -1.91 12.42
CA ALA A 126 7.81 -2.84 13.46
C ALA A 126 6.28 -2.90 13.64
N LEU A 127 5.49 -1.97 13.10
CA LEU A 127 4.04 -2.13 13.00
C LEU A 127 3.64 -3.34 12.13
N ALA A 128 4.54 -3.82 11.34
CA ALA A 128 4.78 -5.12 10.69
C ALA A 128 3.59 -5.81 10.00
N GLY A 129 2.38 -5.65 10.45
CA GLY A 129 1.23 -6.42 9.95
C GLY A 129 1.04 -6.41 8.43
N PRO A 130 0.92 -5.24 7.76
CA PRO A 130 0.79 -5.18 6.30
C PRO A 130 1.98 -5.76 5.55
N ALA A 131 3.20 -5.56 6.08
CA ALA A 131 4.41 -6.13 5.51
C ALA A 131 4.43 -7.66 5.66
N ALA A 132 4.08 -8.16 6.85
CA ALA A 132 4.00 -9.60 7.13
C ALA A 132 3.00 -10.29 6.20
N GLU A 133 1.82 -9.71 6.00
CA GLU A 133 0.82 -10.21 5.06
C GLU A 133 1.31 -10.16 3.60
N SER A 134 1.94 -9.04 3.20
CA SER A 134 2.57 -8.96 1.86
C SER A 134 3.58 -10.08 1.63
N LEU A 135 4.36 -10.44 2.64
CA LEU A 135 5.36 -11.51 2.57
C LEU A 135 4.70 -12.88 2.54
N ALA A 136 3.69 -13.11 3.40
CA ALA A 136 2.93 -14.37 3.45
C ALA A 136 2.25 -14.68 2.12
N LEU A 137 1.60 -13.69 1.51
CA LEU A 137 0.91 -13.83 0.23
C LEU A 137 1.82 -13.70 -0.99
N GLY A 138 3.08 -13.24 -0.82
CA GLY A 138 3.99 -12.95 -1.92
C GLY A 138 3.58 -11.75 -2.76
N GLN A 139 2.97 -10.76 -2.11
CA GLN A 139 2.45 -9.55 -2.72
C GLN A 139 3.53 -8.57 -3.20
N LEU A 140 3.11 -7.63 -4.05
CA LEU A 140 3.92 -6.56 -4.64
C LEU A 140 4.21 -5.39 -3.68
N GLY A 141 3.53 -5.34 -2.53
CA GLY A 141 3.63 -4.23 -1.58
C GLY A 141 5.05 -3.77 -1.28
N PRO A 142 6.01 -4.68 -0.96
CA PRO A 142 7.41 -4.33 -0.72
C PRO A 142 8.10 -3.62 -1.89
N LEU A 143 7.94 -4.13 -3.12
CA LEU A 143 8.50 -3.52 -4.32
C LEU A 143 7.88 -2.14 -4.58
N LEU A 144 6.56 -2.03 -4.50
CA LEU A 144 5.86 -0.76 -4.72
C LEU A 144 6.24 0.29 -3.68
N MET A 145 6.42 -0.11 -2.40
CA MET A 145 6.91 0.78 -1.36
C MET A 145 8.33 1.29 -1.66
N LEU A 146 9.25 0.43 -2.12
CA LEU A 146 10.58 0.87 -2.53
C LEU A 146 10.51 1.89 -3.66
N LEU A 147 9.69 1.65 -4.69
CA LEU A 147 9.49 2.58 -5.80
C LEU A 147 8.94 3.92 -5.31
N LEU A 148 7.98 3.93 -4.37
CA LEU A 148 7.46 5.15 -3.76
C LEU A 148 8.53 5.92 -2.98
N VAL A 149 9.39 5.24 -2.21
CA VAL A 149 10.50 5.90 -1.50
C VAL A 149 11.46 6.54 -2.51
N LEU A 150 11.77 5.88 -3.60
CA LEU A 150 12.58 6.44 -4.68
C LEU A 150 11.90 7.66 -5.33
N ALA A 151 10.58 7.64 -5.48
CA ALA A 151 9.82 8.76 -6.01
C ALA A 151 9.79 9.97 -5.07
N TYR A 152 9.80 9.74 -3.73
CA TYR A 152 9.70 10.84 -2.75
C TYR A 152 10.99 11.66 -2.61
N TRP A 153 12.14 10.99 -2.62
CA TRP A 153 13.40 11.59 -2.15
C TRP A 153 14.56 11.49 -3.13
N ARG A 154 14.28 11.35 -4.44
CA ARG A 154 15.33 11.20 -5.44
C ARG A 154 15.28 12.30 -6.51
N THR A 155 16.21 12.22 -7.45
CA THR A 155 16.29 13.14 -8.58
C THR A 155 15.05 13.08 -9.47
N ALA A 156 14.83 14.11 -10.31
CA ALA A 156 13.72 14.17 -11.23
C ALA A 156 13.60 12.90 -12.13
N ALA A 157 14.72 12.44 -12.68
CA ALA A 157 14.72 11.23 -13.51
C ALA A 157 14.33 9.98 -12.70
N THR A 158 14.92 9.80 -11.51
CA THR A 158 14.58 8.67 -10.62
C THR A 158 13.10 8.72 -10.20
N GLN A 159 12.57 9.91 -9.91
CA GLN A 159 11.16 10.10 -9.58
C GLN A 159 10.26 9.67 -10.73
N GLY A 160 10.54 10.15 -11.95
CA GLY A 160 9.78 9.78 -13.14
C GLY A 160 9.77 8.27 -13.40
N VAL A 161 10.95 7.63 -13.37
CA VAL A 161 11.10 6.18 -13.55
C VAL A 161 10.36 5.40 -12.46
N ALA A 162 10.53 5.78 -11.19
CA ALA A 162 9.95 5.04 -10.06
C ALA A 162 8.42 5.10 -10.06
N VAL A 163 7.83 6.27 -10.33
CA VAL A 163 6.36 6.42 -10.44
C VAL A 163 5.84 5.64 -11.64
N ALA A 164 6.50 5.73 -12.81
CA ALA A 164 6.11 5.00 -14.00
C ALA A 164 6.18 3.50 -13.81
N ALA A 165 7.27 2.97 -13.23
CA ALA A 165 7.42 1.55 -12.93
C ALA A 165 6.33 1.07 -11.97
N GLY A 166 6.06 1.84 -10.89
CA GLY A 166 4.98 1.54 -9.96
C GLY A 166 3.62 1.47 -10.65
N PHE A 167 3.32 2.44 -11.53
CA PHE A 167 2.08 2.48 -12.31
C PHE A 167 1.96 1.30 -13.28
N CYS A 168 3.03 0.94 -13.98
CA CYS A 168 3.04 -0.20 -14.91
C CYS A 168 2.89 -1.56 -14.22
N ILE A 169 3.21 -1.64 -12.93
CA ILE A 169 3.02 -2.84 -12.11
C ILE A 169 1.63 -2.84 -11.48
N LYS A 170 1.22 -1.71 -10.88
CA LYS A 170 -0.07 -1.54 -10.20
C LYS A 170 -0.49 -0.08 -10.24
N LEU A 171 -1.74 0.21 -10.60
CA LEU A 171 -2.19 1.57 -10.89
C LEU A 171 -2.08 2.57 -9.71
N VAL A 172 -2.23 2.10 -8.46
CA VAL A 172 -2.29 2.97 -7.27
C VAL A 172 -1.09 3.91 -7.12
N PRO A 173 0.17 3.48 -7.31
CA PRO A 173 1.31 4.39 -7.24
C PRO A 173 1.27 5.52 -8.27
N GLY A 174 0.53 5.34 -9.36
CA GLY A 174 0.38 6.37 -10.42
C GLY A 174 -0.19 7.70 -9.93
N ILE A 175 -0.94 7.71 -8.81
CA ILE A 175 -1.46 8.96 -8.23
C ILE A 175 -0.35 9.94 -7.84
N VAL A 176 0.85 9.44 -7.53
CA VAL A 176 2.02 10.27 -7.19
C VAL A 176 2.56 11.05 -8.40
N ALA A 177 2.15 10.71 -9.62
CA ALA A 177 2.46 11.45 -10.84
C ALA A 177 2.04 12.93 -10.77
N ILE A 178 1.06 13.25 -9.94
CA ILE A 178 0.60 14.63 -9.67
C ILE A 178 1.72 15.48 -9.05
N VAL A 179 2.60 14.90 -8.23
CA VAL A 179 3.67 15.64 -7.52
C VAL A 179 4.63 16.34 -8.48
N PRO A 180 5.27 15.68 -9.47
CA PRO A 180 6.13 16.36 -10.43
C PRO A 180 5.37 17.39 -11.29
N ILE A 181 4.08 17.20 -11.57
CA ILE A 181 3.25 18.18 -12.28
C ILE A 181 3.09 19.45 -11.43
N LEU A 182 2.71 19.34 -10.15
CA LEU A 182 2.58 20.45 -9.22
C LEU A 182 3.92 21.14 -8.94
N ARG A 183 5.02 20.41 -9.02
CA ARG A 183 6.38 20.96 -8.93
C ARG A 183 6.84 21.64 -10.21
N ARG A 184 6.09 21.51 -11.30
CA ARG A 184 6.50 21.94 -12.65
C ARG A 184 7.85 21.34 -13.04
N ASP A 185 8.13 20.13 -12.58
CA ASP A 185 9.35 19.38 -12.91
C ASP A 185 9.10 18.59 -14.21
N TRP A 186 9.11 19.34 -15.32
CA TRP A 186 8.80 18.79 -16.65
C TRP A 186 9.76 17.68 -17.07
N ARG A 187 10.99 17.67 -16.54
CA ARG A 187 11.94 16.58 -16.78
C ARG A 187 11.45 15.28 -16.14
N ALA A 188 10.99 15.33 -14.89
CA ALA A 188 10.39 14.17 -14.22
C ALA A 188 9.11 13.71 -14.93
N VAL A 189 8.27 14.65 -15.38
CA VAL A 189 7.05 14.36 -16.16
C VAL A 189 7.37 13.70 -17.48
N ALA A 190 8.33 14.20 -18.25
CA ALA A 190 8.73 13.61 -19.52
C ALA A 190 9.27 12.19 -19.37
N VAL A 191 10.13 11.96 -18.37
CA VAL A 191 10.65 10.62 -18.04
C VAL A 191 9.51 9.69 -17.63
N LEU A 192 8.60 10.17 -16.77
CA LEU A 192 7.42 9.40 -16.32
C LEU A 192 6.56 8.98 -17.50
N VAL A 193 6.21 9.91 -18.39
CA VAL A 193 5.37 9.63 -19.57
C VAL A 193 6.07 8.65 -20.51
N GLY A 194 7.36 8.87 -20.82
CA GLY A 194 8.11 7.98 -21.69
C GLY A 194 8.23 6.56 -21.16
N VAL A 195 8.59 6.42 -19.87
CA VAL A 195 8.73 5.10 -19.23
C VAL A 195 7.37 4.43 -19.04
N ALA A 196 6.31 5.15 -18.66
CA ALA A 196 4.97 4.60 -18.53
C ALA A 196 4.43 4.16 -19.90
N ALA A 197 4.61 4.97 -20.95
CA ALA A 197 4.22 4.60 -22.31
C ALA A 197 4.95 3.33 -22.76
N ALA A 198 6.27 3.28 -22.64
CA ALA A 198 7.04 2.09 -22.99
C ALA A 198 6.64 0.89 -22.14
N GLY A 199 6.49 1.06 -20.82
CA GLY A 199 6.12 0.01 -19.86
C GLY A 199 4.69 -0.51 -20.01
N VAL A 200 3.80 0.21 -20.66
CA VAL A 200 2.45 -0.24 -20.99
C VAL A 200 2.40 -0.79 -22.42
N PHE A 201 2.77 0.02 -23.41
CA PHE A 201 2.56 -0.34 -24.82
C PHE A 201 3.45 -1.49 -25.28
N VAL A 202 4.73 -1.54 -24.88
CA VAL A 202 5.63 -2.64 -25.28
C VAL A 202 5.16 -3.99 -24.73
N PRO A 203 4.87 -4.15 -23.43
CA PRO A 203 4.32 -5.39 -22.90
C PRO A 203 2.98 -5.80 -23.54
N PHE A 204 2.06 -4.84 -23.72
CA PHE A 204 0.79 -5.15 -24.40
C PHE A 204 1.01 -5.56 -25.85
N ALA A 205 1.90 -4.93 -26.60
CA ALA A 205 2.24 -5.33 -27.97
C ALA A 205 2.84 -6.74 -28.00
N LEU A 206 3.71 -7.07 -27.05
CA LEU A 206 4.33 -8.39 -26.95
C LEU A 206 3.34 -9.52 -26.65
N VAL A 207 2.29 -9.25 -25.86
CA VAL A 207 1.31 -10.26 -25.48
C VAL A 207 0.00 -10.21 -26.28
N SER A 208 -0.22 -9.19 -27.10
CA SER A 208 -1.48 -8.98 -27.83
C SER A 208 -1.82 -10.10 -28.83
N HIS A 209 -0.80 -10.77 -29.36
CA HIS A 209 -0.96 -11.90 -30.28
C HIS A 209 -1.13 -13.25 -29.56
N LEU A 210 -0.96 -13.29 -28.23
CA LEU A 210 -1.10 -14.51 -27.44
C LEU A 210 -2.58 -14.82 -27.20
N LYS A 211 -2.94 -16.08 -27.31
CA LYS A 211 -4.33 -16.53 -27.08
C LYS A 211 -4.68 -16.47 -25.60
N SER A 212 -5.85 -15.89 -25.27
CA SER A 212 -6.40 -15.91 -23.91
C SER A 212 -7.68 -16.75 -23.88
N THR A 213 -7.80 -17.57 -22.84
CA THR A 213 -9.02 -18.33 -22.55
C THR A 213 -9.91 -17.66 -21.51
N ALA A 214 -9.39 -16.63 -20.80
CA ALA A 214 -10.15 -15.94 -19.77
C ALA A 214 -11.08 -14.86 -20.37
N PRO A 215 -12.36 -14.83 -20.01
CA PRO A 215 -13.26 -13.77 -20.44
C PRO A 215 -12.90 -12.45 -19.78
N LEU A 216 -12.74 -11.37 -20.58
CA LEU A 216 -12.44 -10.02 -20.11
C LEU A 216 -13.46 -9.46 -19.09
N SER A 217 -14.71 -9.98 -19.13
CA SER A 217 -15.77 -9.59 -18.20
C SER A 217 -15.44 -9.85 -16.72
N VAL A 218 -14.70 -10.92 -16.44
CA VAL A 218 -14.29 -11.29 -15.07
C VAL A 218 -13.32 -10.27 -14.48
N GLN A 219 -12.39 -9.78 -15.29
CA GLN A 219 -11.42 -8.77 -14.85
C GLN A 219 -12.07 -7.42 -14.58
N SER A 220 -13.07 -7.03 -15.42
CA SER A 220 -13.80 -5.77 -15.23
C SER A 220 -14.59 -5.74 -13.92
N ASP A 221 -15.20 -6.86 -13.52
CA ASP A 221 -15.97 -6.95 -12.28
C ASP A 221 -15.09 -6.81 -11.04
N PHE A 222 -13.90 -7.41 -11.06
CA PHE A 222 -12.95 -7.28 -9.96
C PHE A 222 -12.42 -5.84 -9.81
N LEU A 223 -12.14 -5.15 -10.93
CA LEU A 223 -11.67 -3.76 -10.92
C LEU A 223 -12.72 -2.76 -10.41
N MET A 224 -14.01 -3.11 -10.49
CA MET A 224 -15.09 -2.25 -9.98
C MET A 224 -15.31 -2.34 -8.46
N GLY A 225 -14.50 -3.14 -7.76
CA GLY A 225 -14.53 -3.25 -6.31
C GLY A 225 -15.27 -4.48 -5.77
N THR A 226 -15.08 -4.73 -4.48
CA THR A 226 -15.66 -5.87 -3.78
C THR A 226 -16.05 -5.49 -2.34
N PRO A 227 -17.21 -5.95 -1.85
CA PRO A 227 -17.63 -5.76 -0.46
C PRO A 227 -16.92 -6.70 0.53
N ALA A 228 -15.95 -7.50 0.09
CA ALA A 228 -15.23 -8.44 0.95
C ALA A 228 -14.74 -7.78 2.24
N LEU A 229 -14.80 -8.49 3.36
CA LEU A 229 -14.48 -7.96 4.68
C LEU A 229 -13.03 -7.47 4.80
N LEU A 230 -12.11 -8.13 4.10
CA LEU A 230 -10.69 -7.75 4.07
C LEU A 230 -10.38 -6.62 3.08
N ASN A 231 -11.37 -6.15 2.29
CA ASN A 231 -11.23 -4.95 1.48
C ASN A 231 -11.48 -3.70 2.33
N TRP A 232 -10.42 -3.00 2.71
CA TRP A 232 -10.43 -1.85 3.61
C TRP A 232 -10.34 -0.53 2.85
N SER A 233 -11.30 -0.33 1.95
CA SER A 233 -11.46 0.90 1.16
C SER A 233 -12.82 1.54 1.39
N LEU A 234 -12.96 2.83 1.08
CA LEU A 234 -14.26 3.52 1.14
C LEU A 234 -15.28 2.91 0.17
N PRO A 235 -14.93 2.60 -1.09
CA PRO A 235 -15.84 1.88 -1.97
C PRO A 235 -16.37 0.56 -1.39
N ALA A 236 -15.49 -0.22 -0.72
CA ALA A 236 -15.92 -1.46 -0.08
C ALA A 236 -16.89 -1.23 1.08
N VAL A 237 -16.67 -0.19 1.89
CA VAL A 237 -17.62 0.21 2.95
C VAL A 237 -18.97 0.58 2.35
N ALA A 238 -19.00 1.39 1.27
CA ALA A 238 -20.23 1.75 0.59
C ALA A 238 -20.96 0.53 0.00
N LEU A 239 -20.21 -0.41 -0.59
CA LEU A 239 -20.80 -1.67 -1.10
C LEU A 239 -21.38 -2.53 0.03
N ARG A 240 -20.75 -2.58 1.20
CA ARG A 240 -21.31 -3.29 2.36
C ARG A 240 -22.59 -2.62 2.87
N ILE A 241 -22.62 -1.28 2.91
CA ILE A 241 -23.83 -0.54 3.27
C ILE A 241 -24.97 -0.79 2.25
N ALA A 242 -24.66 -0.86 0.96
CA ALA A 242 -25.61 -1.16 -0.09
C ALA A 242 -26.09 -2.63 -0.13
N ASN A 243 -25.37 -3.53 0.56
CA ASN A 243 -25.68 -4.95 0.70
C ASN A 243 -25.76 -5.34 2.18
N PRO A 244 -26.73 -4.81 2.93
CA PRO A 244 -26.84 -5.11 4.35
C PRO A 244 -27.16 -6.60 4.56
N PRO A 245 -26.74 -7.18 5.70
CA PRO A 245 -27.15 -8.52 6.07
C PRO A 245 -28.66 -8.64 6.19
N MET A 246 -29.24 -9.71 5.64
CA MET A 246 -30.68 -9.99 5.73
C MET A 246 -31.10 -10.40 7.15
N SER A 247 -30.14 -10.83 7.98
CA SER A 247 -30.38 -11.14 9.38
C SER A 247 -29.12 -10.89 10.21
N PRO A 248 -29.25 -10.62 11.53
CA PRO A 248 -28.09 -10.45 12.41
C PRO A 248 -27.14 -11.65 12.47
N ALA A 249 -27.63 -12.84 12.10
CA ALA A 249 -26.89 -14.11 12.19
C ALA A 249 -26.20 -14.51 10.87
N ARG A 250 -26.38 -13.76 9.78
CA ARG A 250 -25.87 -14.18 8.46
C ARG A 250 -25.38 -12.99 7.66
N ILE A 251 -24.07 -12.93 7.48
CA ILE A 251 -23.46 -11.96 6.54
C ILE A 251 -23.70 -12.40 5.09
N PRO A 252 -23.81 -11.45 4.14
CA PRO A 252 -23.93 -11.79 2.73
C PRO A 252 -22.72 -12.57 2.21
N GLN A 253 -22.96 -13.54 1.34
CA GLN A 253 -21.88 -14.32 0.72
C GLN A 253 -20.83 -13.45 0.01
N SER A 254 -21.27 -12.31 -0.55
CA SER A 254 -20.36 -11.33 -1.18
C SER A 254 -19.36 -10.70 -0.21
N TRP A 255 -19.64 -10.70 1.11
CA TRP A 255 -18.71 -10.20 2.12
C TRP A 255 -17.64 -11.25 2.48
N GLU A 256 -18.00 -12.54 2.43
CA GLU A 256 -17.06 -13.62 2.72
C GLU A 256 -16.13 -13.89 1.53
N HIS A 257 -16.70 -14.04 0.34
CA HIS A 257 -15.99 -14.53 -0.84
C HIS A 257 -15.57 -13.41 -1.79
N GLY A 258 -16.07 -12.17 -1.58
CA GLY A 258 -15.78 -11.06 -2.45
C GLY A 258 -16.45 -11.17 -3.83
N THR A 259 -15.85 -10.49 -4.80
CA THR A 259 -16.24 -10.52 -6.22
C THR A 259 -15.05 -11.00 -7.04
N GLY A 260 -15.30 -11.64 -8.15
CA GLY A 260 -14.25 -12.14 -9.04
C GLY A 260 -14.64 -13.49 -9.67
N PRO A 261 -13.68 -14.25 -10.24
CA PRO A 261 -13.95 -15.52 -10.94
C PRO A 261 -14.65 -16.56 -10.08
N ARG A 262 -14.43 -16.51 -8.77
CA ARG A 262 -15.03 -17.42 -7.77
C ARG A 262 -16.02 -16.73 -6.85
N GLY A 263 -16.24 -15.41 -7.03
CA GLY A 263 -17.09 -14.60 -6.18
C GLY A 263 -18.44 -14.24 -6.79
N VAL A 264 -19.17 -13.39 -6.07
CA VAL A 264 -20.51 -12.94 -6.46
C VAL A 264 -20.42 -11.78 -7.44
N HIS A 265 -21.17 -11.84 -8.54
CA HIS A 265 -21.28 -10.70 -9.46
C HIS A 265 -22.14 -9.58 -8.83
N LEU A 266 -21.54 -8.39 -8.75
CA LEU A 266 -22.28 -7.22 -8.27
C LEU A 266 -23.24 -6.69 -9.34
N PRO A 267 -24.47 -6.29 -8.97
CA PRO A 267 -25.38 -5.57 -9.84
C PRO A 267 -24.72 -4.30 -10.43
N ARG A 268 -25.12 -3.92 -11.65
CA ARG A 268 -24.55 -2.73 -12.33
C ARG A 268 -24.57 -1.47 -11.47
N GLY A 269 -25.69 -1.21 -10.77
CA GLY A 269 -25.83 -0.05 -9.89
C GLY A 269 -24.78 -0.02 -8.76
N GLN A 270 -24.45 -1.16 -8.18
CA GLN A 270 -23.46 -1.25 -7.12
C GLN A 270 -22.03 -1.06 -7.64
N ARG A 271 -21.74 -1.52 -8.86
CA ARG A 271 -20.45 -1.24 -9.54
C ARG A 271 -20.26 0.25 -9.76
N TRP A 272 -21.30 0.94 -10.23
CA TRP A 272 -21.27 2.40 -10.40
C TRP A 272 -21.19 3.14 -9.07
N LEU A 273 -21.83 2.65 -8.00
CA LEU A 273 -21.68 3.20 -6.65
C LEU A 273 -20.21 3.14 -6.20
N SER A 274 -19.57 1.98 -6.33
CA SER A 274 -18.16 1.81 -5.99
C SER A 274 -17.26 2.77 -6.78
N ALA A 275 -17.42 2.80 -8.10
CA ALA A 275 -16.66 3.69 -8.98
C ALA A 275 -16.90 5.17 -8.65
N GLY A 276 -18.16 5.55 -8.36
CA GLY A 276 -18.53 6.91 -7.98
C GLY A 276 -17.89 7.35 -6.66
N ILE A 277 -17.90 6.49 -5.64
CA ILE A 277 -17.23 6.75 -4.35
C ILE A 277 -15.72 6.87 -4.55
N ALA A 278 -15.10 5.97 -5.32
CA ALA A 278 -13.67 6.05 -5.63
C ALA A 278 -13.31 7.37 -6.32
N ALA A 279 -14.01 7.70 -7.41
CA ALA A 279 -13.79 8.92 -8.18
C ALA A 279 -14.07 10.18 -7.35
N GLY A 280 -15.19 10.22 -6.63
CA GLY A 280 -15.55 11.36 -5.77
C GLY A 280 -14.52 11.61 -4.67
N THR A 281 -14.04 10.54 -4.03
CA THR A 281 -12.98 10.64 -2.99
C THR A 281 -11.67 11.17 -3.58
N LEU A 282 -11.25 10.65 -4.74
CA LEU A 282 -10.05 11.12 -5.42
C LEU A 282 -10.17 12.59 -5.84
N LEU A 283 -11.28 12.97 -6.46
CA LEU A 283 -11.52 14.35 -6.91
C LEU A 283 -11.56 15.34 -5.74
N ALA A 284 -12.27 15.00 -4.66
CA ALA A 284 -12.31 15.83 -3.45
C ALA A 284 -10.93 15.98 -2.80
N GLY A 285 -10.18 14.89 -2.68
CA GLY A 285 -8.83 14.92 -2.14
C GLY A 285 -7.85 15.71 -3.03
N LEU A 286 -7.94 15.56 -4.35
CA LEU A 286 -7.14 16.35 -5.30
C LEU A 286 -7.50 17.83 -5.25
N ALA A 287 -8.80 18.17 -5.18
CA ALA A 287 -9.23 19.56 -5.01
C ALA A 287 -8.70 20.17 -3.70
N ALA A 288 -8.72 19.41 -2.61
CA ALA A 288 -8.13 19.83 -1.34
C ALA A 288 -6.61 20.04 -1.43
N LEU A 289 -5.88 19.15 -2.10
CA LEU A 289 -4.46 19.31 -2.35
C LEU A 289 -4.17 20.56 -3.20
N LEU A 290 -4.90 20.77 -4.27
CA LEU A 290 -4.76 21.94 -5.15
C LEU A 290 -5.07 23.26 -4.41
N ALA A 291 -6.10 23.25 -3.55
CA ALA A 291 -6.44 24.42 -2.72
C ALA A 291 -5.32 24.78 -1.72
N VAL A 292 -4.59 23.79 -1.21
CA VAL A 292 -3.44 23.98 -0.33
C VAL A 292 -2.19 24.39 -1.14
N CYS A 293 -1.99 23.82 -2.31
CA CYS A 293 -0.88 24.11 -3.22
C CYS A 293 -1.19 25.34 -4.09
N ARG A 294 -1.46 26.51 -3.48
CA ARG A 294 -1.77 27.76 -4.20
C ARG A 294 -0.64 28.24 -5.12
N ALA A 295 0.56 27.74 -4.92
CA ALA A 295 1.76 28.02 -5.70
C ALA A 295 2.43 26.72 -6.12
N LYS A 296 3.57 26.81 -6.80
CA LYS A 296 4.42 25.67 -7.16
C LYS A 296 4.85 24.92 -5.89
N LEU A 297 4.65 23.61 -5.88
CA LEU A 297 5.08 22.73 -4.79
C LEU A 297 6.62 22.71 -4.72
N ASP A 298 7.18 22.99 -3.57
CA ASP A 298 8.63 22.97 -3.36
C ASP A 298 9.17 21.55 -3.03
N ALA A 299 10.50 21.44 -2.94
CA ALA A 299 11.15 20.17 -2.66
C ALA A 299 10.87 19.64 -1.23
N ALA A 300 10.65 20.53 -0.25
CA ALA A 300 10.36 20.15 1.13
C ALA A 300 8.91 19.65 1.29
N GLN A 301 8.00 20.22 0.51
CA GLN A 301 6.58 19.83 0.50
C GLN A 301 6.31 18.53 -0.27
N ALA A 302 7.14 18.21 -1.28
CA ALA A 302 6.91 17.09 -2.18
C ALA A 302 6.75 15.72 -1.47
N PRO A 303 7.57 15.34 -0.46
CA PRO A 303 7.38 14.09 0.27
C PRO A 303 6.05 14.03 1.03
N TRP A 304 5.60 15.16 1.59
CA TRP A 304 4.32 15.26 2.30
C TRP A 304 3.14 15.10 1.36
N ALA A 305 3.19 15.76 0.19
CA ALA A 305 2.17 15.66 -0.84
C ALA A 305 2.09 14.24 -1.42
N ALA A 306 3.23 13.61 -1.68
CA ALA A 306 3.28 12.24 -2.18
C ALA A 306 2.70 11.24 -1.16
N ALA A 307 3.07 11.38 0.12
CA ALA A 307 2.53 10.55 1.19
C ALA A 307 1.01 10.75 1.38
N ALA A 308 0.54 12.01 1.28
CA ALA A 308 -0.89 12.32 1.32
C ALA A 308 -1.63 11.66 0.15
N LEU A 309 -1.13 11.78 -1.08
CA LEU A 309 -1.73 11.17 -2.26
C LEU A 309 -1.81 9.64 -2.17
N ILE A 310 -0.80 8.98 -1.61
CA ILE A 310 -0.85 7.52 -1.38
C ILE A 310 -1.93 7.16 -0.37
N SER A 311 -2.04 7.89 0.73
CA SER A 311 -3.10 7.65 1.72
C SER A 311 -4.49 7.82 1.11
N LEU A 312 -4.68 8.86 0.29
CA LEU A 312 -5.89 9.09 -0.49
C LEU A 312 -6.15 7.95 -1.48
N GLY A 313 -5.14 7.55 -2.25
CA GLY A 313 -5.23 6.49 -3.26
C GLY A 313 -5.60 5.14 -2.66
N VAL A 314 -5.03 4.78 -1.50
CA VAL A 314 -5.39 3.55 -0.79
C VAL A 314 -6.82 3.61 -0.26
N ALA A 315 -7.25 4.74 0.32
CA ALA A 315 -8.62 4.91 0.83
C ALA A 315 -9.66 4.87 -0.29
N ALA A 316 -9.35 5.46 -1.43
CA ALA A 316 -10.26 5.58 -2.59
C ALA A 316 -10.21 4.38 -3.54
N SER A 317 -9.20 3.51 -3.43
CA SER A 317 -9.08 2.34 -4.32
C SER A 317 -10.33 1.47 -4.26
N PRO A 318 -10.87 1.01 -5.39
CA PRO A 318 -11.96 0.02 -5.37
C PRO A 318 -11.60 -1.25 -4.60
N ILE A 319 -10.30 -1.57 -4.56
CA ILE A 319 -9.75 -2.71 -3.82
C ILE A 319 -8.54 -2.25 -3.04
N ALA A 320 -8.63 -2.32 -1.71
CA ALA A 320 -7.53 -2.02 -0.80
C ALA A 320 -7.46 -3.09 0.29
N TRP A 321 -6.77 -4.19 -0.04
CA TRP A 321 -6.49 -5.24 0.94
C TRP A 321 -5.53 -4.75 2.03
N THR A 322 -5.46 -5.47 3.12
CA THR A 322 -4.61 -5.17 4.27
C THR A 322 -3.16 -4.89 3.90
N HIS A 323 -2.58 -5.70 3.01
CA HIS A 323 -1.20 -5.55 2.55
C HIS A 323 -0.94 -4.25 1.75
N HIS A 324 -1.96 -3.56 1.20
CA HIS A 324 -1.80 -2.26 0.56
C HIS A 324 -1.38 -1.16 1.54
N GLN A 325 -1.63 -1.34 2.84
CA GLN A 325 -1.26 -0.37 3.86
C GLN A 325 0.26 -0.22 4.02
N THR A 326 1.07 -1.16 3.53
CA THR A 326 2.55 -1.02 3.46
C THR A 326 2.97 0.25 2.75
N LEU A 327 2.21 0.69 1.75
CA LEU A 327 2.51 1.89 0.97
C LEU A 327 2.48 3.19 1.81
N GLN A 328 1.86 3.16 2.98
CA GLN A 328 1.77 4.31 3.89
C GLN A 328 2.96 4.43 4.86
N TYR A 329 3.82 3.41 4.96
CA TYR A 329 4.95 3.41 5.90
C TYR A 329 5.89 4.62 5.75
N PRO A 330 6.31 5.03 4.54
CA PRO A 330 7.18 6.20 4.39
C PRO A 330 6.52 7.48 4.91
N GLY A 331 5.22 7.65 4.69
CA GLY A 331 4.44 8.80 5.19
C GLY A 331 4.32 8.82 6.71
N LEU A 332 4.06 7.66 7.33
CA LEU A 332 4.02 7.52 8.78
C LEU A 332 5.39 7.80 9.41
N ALA A 333 6.48 7.29 8.83
CA ALA A 333 7.84 7.53 9.31
C ALA A 333 8.22 9.01 9.21
N LEU A 334 7.85 9.68 8.12
CA LEU A 334 8.04 11.12 7.93
C LEU A 334 7.30 11.91 9.02
N LEU A 335 6.02 11.58 9.27
CA LEU A 335 5.19 12.26 10.27
C LEU A 335 5.72 12.02 11.69
N LEU A 336 6.07 10.78 12.05
CA LEU A 336 6.61 10.43 13.35
C LEU A 336 7.96 11.14 13.60
N CYS A 337 8.87 11.10 12.64
CA CYS A 337 10.16 11.77 12.72
C CYS A 337 9.99 13.29 12.92
N HIS A 338 9.08 13.92 12.17
CA HIS A 338 8.75 15.34 12.35
C HIS A 338 8.19 15.62 13.75
N ALA A 339 7.25 14.81 14.25
CA ALA A 339 6.65 14.97 15.56
C ALA A 339 7.69 14.92 16.68
N VAL A 340 8.58 13.91 16.64
CA VAL A 340 9.65 13.72 17.63
C VAL A 340 10.65 14.89 17.61
N ARG A 341 11.10 15.32 16.42
CA ARG A 341 12.06 16.44 16.30
C ARG A 341 11.48 17.76 16.81
N ARG A 342 10.18 17.99 16.57
CA ARG A 342 9.48 19.19 17.03
C ARG A 342 8.93 19.06 18.45
N ARG A 343 9.26 17.97 19.17
CA ARG A 343 8.76 17.65 20.52
C ARG A 343 7.23 17.68 20.64
N ARG A 344 6.52 17.34 19.56
CA ARG A 344 5.05 17.28 19.50
C ARG A 344 4.61 15.87 19.88
N TRP A 345 4.75 15.52 21.16
CA TRP A 345 4.54 14.15 21.65
C TRP A 345 3.14 13.62 21.38
N LEU A 346 2.11 14.45 21.49
CA LEU A 346 0.73 14.08 21.15
C LEU A 346 0.59 13.70 19.67
N LEU A 347 1.25 14.44 18.76
CA LEU A 347 1.29 14.10 17.34
C LEU A 347 2.05 12.78 17.11
N GLY A 348 3.13 12.54 17.86
CA GLY A 348 3.87 11.27 17.80
C GLY A 348 3.01 10.10 18.23
N ALA A 349 2.38 10.19 19.40
CA ALA A 349 1.46 9.17 19.91
C ALA A 349 0.27 8.94 18.95
N PHE A 350 -0.30 10.01 18.43
CA PHE A 350 -1.35 9.96 17.42
C PHE A 350 -0.89 9.23 16.14
N THR A 351 0.34 9.49 15.67
CA THR A 351 0.89 8.82 14.47
C THR A 351 1.04 7.32 14.68
N VAL A 352 1.52 6.90 15.86
CA VAL A 352 1.63 5.48 16.22
C VAL A 352 0.23 4.85 16.33
N GLY A 353 -0.71 5.51 16.99
CA GLY A 353 -2.10 5.07 17.09
C GLY A 353 -2.77 4.95 15.71
N LEU A 354 -2.52 5.89 14.82
CA LEU A 354 -3.02 5.87 13.45
C LEU A 354 -2.45 4.68 12.65
N GLY A 355 -1.14 4.41 12.80
CA GLY A 355 -0.51 3.23 12.21
C GLY A 355 -1.11 1.92 12.74
N ALA A 356 -1.41 1.85 14.03
CA ALA A 356 -2.10 0.70 14.62
C ALA A 356 -3.53 0.52 14.07
N LEU A 357 -4.27 1.61 13.87
CA LEU A 357 -5.61 1.59 13.27
C LEU A 357 -5.62 1.26 11.78
N LEU A 358 -4.54 1.57 11.06
CA LEU A 358 -4.41 1.21 9.65
C LEU A 358 -4.34 -0.30 9.43
N TYR A 359 -3.85 -1.06 10.41
CA TYR A 359 -3.75 -2.50 10.27
C TYR A 359 -3.95 -3.28 11.56
N ARG A 360 -3.11 -3.04 12.58
CA ARG A 360 -2.90 -3.97 13.70
C ARG A 360 -4.20 -4.29 14.42
N ILE A 361 -4.91 -3.24 14.85
CA ILE A 361 -6.12 -3.40 15.64
C ILE A 361 -7.26 -4.04 14.84
N PRO A 362 -7.63 -3.52 13.62
CA PRO A 362 -8.70 -4.13 12.84
C PRO A 362 -8.42 -5.58 12.46
N ALA A 363 -7.17 -5.89 12.07
CA ALA A 363 -6.80 -7.25 11.69
C ALA A 363 -6.87 -8.22 12.87
N GLU A 364 -6.27 -7.87 14.02
CA GLU A 364 -6.31 -8.75 15.19
C GLU A 364 -7.72 -9.02 15.67
N VAL A 365 -8.56 -7.97 15.74
CA VAL A 365 -9.95 -8.14 16.16
C VAL A 365 -10.72 -9.02 15.19
N LEU A 366 -10.57 -8.80 13.88
CA LEU A 366 -11.30 -9.57 12.87
C LEU A 366 -10.83 -11.02 12.81
N PHE A 367 -9.51 -11.27 12.82
CA PHE A 367 -8.98 -12.65 12.77
C PHE A 367 -9.27 -13.42 14.06
N ASP A 368 -9.14 -12.78 15.23
CA ASP A 368 -9.48 -13.40 16.52
C ASP A 368 -10.98 -13.73 16.59
N TYR A 369 -11.82 -12.84 16.06
CA TYR A 369 -13.25 -13.09 15.98
C TYR A 369 -13.58 -14.28 15.07
N HIS A 370 -12.96 -14.34 13.88
CA HIS A 370 -13.13 -15.46 12.97
C HIS A 370 -12.67 -16.79 13.57
N ALA A 371 -11.52 -16.79 14.26
CA ALA A 371 -10.98 -17.98 14.90
C ALA A 371 -11.86 -18.49 16.05
N ARG A 372 -12.42 -17.58 16.87
CA ARG A 372 -13.24 -17.94 18.03
C ARG A 372 -14.62 -18.47 17.66
N TYR A 373 -15.21 -17.95 16.58
CA TYR A 373 -16.60 -18.21 16.22
C TYR A 373 -16.76 -19.09 14.99
N ALA A 374 -15.69 -19.75 14.54
CA ALA A 374 -15.67 -20.63 13.37
C ALA A 374 -16.25 -19.98 12.10
N GLY A 375 -16.06 -18.68 11.95
CA GLY A 375 -16.48 -17.91 10.80
C GLY A 375 -17.08 -16.56 11.15
N TRP A 376 -17.35 -15.78 10.11
CA TRP A 376 -17.90 -14.42 10.22
C TRP A 376 -19.40 -14.41 10.59
N SER A 377 -20.08 -15.53 10.47
CA SER A 377 -21.53 -15.65 10.65
C SER A 377 -22.01 -15.32 12.08
N ALA A 378 -21.14 -15.44 13.08
CA ALA A 378 -21.45 -15.10 14.47
C ALA A 378 -21.19 -13.64 14.84
N ALA A 379 -20.50 -12.87 13.97
CA ALA A 379 -20.21 -11.47 14.22
C ALA A 379 -21.47 -10.62 14.03
N SER A 380 -21.74 -9.67 14.95
CA SER A 380 -22.79 -8.70 14.68
C SER A 380 -22.41 -7.83 13.48
N PRO A 381 -23.35 -7.53 12.57
CA PRO A 381 -23.08 -6.64 11.44
C PRO A 381 -22.49 -5.29 11.86
N ALA A 382 -22.97 -4.73 12.97
CA ALA A 382 -22.43 -3.47 13.51
C ALA A 382 -20.93 -3.57 13.85
N THR A 383 -20.50 -4.67 14.48
CA THR A 383 -19.09 -4.94 14.79
C THR A 383 -18.26 -4.98 13.50
N LEU A 384 -18.71 -5.73 12.49
CA LEU A 384 -18.01 -5.83 11.21
C LEU A 384 -17.93 -4.49 10.48
N TYR A 385 -19.02 -3.69 10.47
CA TYR A 385 -19.02 -2.34 9.89
C TYR A 385 -18.00 -1.42 10.57
N ILE A 386 -17.98 -1.40 11.90
CA ILE A 386 -17.06 -0.56 12.67
C ILE A 386 -15.61 -0.92 12.30
N TRP A 387 -15.23 -2.17 12.46
CA TRP A 387 -13.84 -2.60 12.30
C TRP A 387 -13.35 -2.48 10.85
N THR A 388 -14.18 -2.85 9.87
CA THR A 388 -13.80 -2.73 8.45
C THR A 388 -13.79 -1.29 7.92
N SER A 389 -14.42 -0.34 8.64
CA SER A 389 -14.40 1.08 8.30
C SER A 389 -13.25 1.86 8.94
N MET A 390 -12.62 1.34 9.99
CA MET A 390 -11.55 2.05 10.70
C MET A 390 -10.35 2.35 9.80
N THR A 391 -9.92 1.39 9.01
CA THR A 391 -8.72 1.54 8.15
C THR A 391 -8.88 2.62 7.08
N PRO A 392 -9.96 2.66 6.26
CA PRO A 392 -10.12 3.73 5.28
C PRO A 392 -10.32 5.10 5.94
N VAL A 393 -10.99 5.17 7.09
CA VAL A 393 -11.10 6.41 7.87
C VAL A 393 -9.72 6.85 8.37
N ALA A 394 -8.92 5.95 8.94
CA ALA A 394 -7.56 6.25 9.36
C ALA A 394 -6.67 6.72 8.18
N ALA A 395 -6.82 6.15 7.01
CA ALA A 395 -6.11 6.59 5.79
C ALA A 395 -6.52 8.01 5.37
N LEU A 396 -7.81 8.36 5.45
CA LEU A 396 -8.27 9.74 5.19
C LEU A 396 -7.79 10.73 6.25
N VAL A 397 -7.76 10.33 7.53
CA VAL A 397 -7.20 11.15 8.61
C VAL A 397 -5.72 11.37 8.37
N LEU A 398 -4.96 10.34 7.99
CA LEU A 398 -3.56 10.46 7.62
C LEU A 398 -3.37 11.42 6.44
N PHE A 399 -4.19 11.28 5.39
CA PHE A 399 -4.23 12.22 4.27
C PHE A 399 -4.39 13.67 4.76
N GLY A 400 -5.40 13.95 5.57
CA GLY A 400 -5.67 15.31 6.09
C GLY A 400 -4.52 15.89 6.91
N VAL A 401 -3.90 15.07 7.78
CA VAL A 401 -2.75 15.49 8.59
C VAL A 401 -1.52 15.78 7.72
N LEU A 402 -1.24 14.94 6.73
CA LEU A 402 -0.14 15.14 5.78
C LEU A 402 -0.39 16.37 4.91
N LEU A 403 -1.62 16.57 4.44
CA LEU A 403 -2.03 17.74 3.65
C LEU A 403 -1.81 19.05 4.44
N ARG A 404 -2.16 19.06 5.75
CA ARG A 404 -1.89 20.21 6.62
C ARG A 404 -0.38 20.49 6.75
N ARG A 405 0.49 19.50 6.57
CA ARG A 405 1.95 19.73 6.55
C ARG A 405 2.40 20.38 5.25
N VAL A 406 1.80 20.02 4.13
CA VAL A 406 2.06 20.71 2.86
C VAL A 406 1.78 22.21 2.99
N SER A 407 0.67 22.62 3.64
CA SER A 407 0.35 24.04 3.87
C SER A 407 1.29 24.73 4.86
N GLY A 408 1.68 24.05 5.94
CA GLY A 408 2.54 24.60 6.99
C GLY A 408 3.98 24.84 6.53
N GLU A 409 4.53 23.98 5.69
CA GLU A 409 5.86 24.18 5.10
C GLU A 409 5.86 25.37 4.09
N ALA A 410 4.75 25.58 3.36
CA ALA A 410 4.60 26.72 2.46
C ALA A 410 4.65 28.09 3.19
N SER A 411 4.16 28.15 4.45
CA SER A 411 4.15 29.37 5.24
C SER A 411 5.48 29.67 5.94
N ALA A 412 6.36 28.67 6.06
CA ALA A 412 7.64 28.78 6.75
C ALA A 412 8.82 29.13 5.82
N ALA A 413 8.59 29.15 4.49
CA ALA A 413 9.59 29.61 3.53
C ALA A 413 9.80 31.13 3.68
N PRO A 414 11.02 31.63 3.82
CA PRO A 414 11.27 33.08 3.83
C PRO A 414 10.78 33.68 2.51
N ARG A 415 9.98 34.74 2.63
CA ARG A 415 9.50 35.55 1.51
C ARG A 415 10.66 36.29 0.87
#